data_bb5dddcc92ee95a96cd6a07e2f5e4785
#
_entry.id   bb5dddcc92ee95a96cd6a07e2f5e4785
#
_cell.length_a   1.000
_cell.length_b   1.000
_cell.length_c   1.000
_cell.angle_alpha   90.00
_cell.angle_beta   90.00
_cell.angle_gamma   90.00
#
_symmetry.space_group_name_H-M   'P 1'
#
loop_
_entity.id
_entity.type
_entity.pdbx_description
1 polymer ?
#
loop_
_entity_poly.entity_id
_entity_poly.type
_entity_poly.pdbx_seq_one_letter_code
_entity_poly.pdbx_strand_id
1 'polypeptide(L)'
;MSQTNQDLTFFKDHTLISEKILTGRNSYLTTITHTQGTSPNWLVNSLIENCLIGTASLINQELKNTTKSKVVFISFLHNKDYYIKNCRKNGLDLTDSNFIFVDYFTTLFSEKIKNTSNAIEDTNKLFDLQIPEKSVVFIESPEVLLYSTNIISDDLLFNLIKLNRKTTQLIIISSKDSNLVDYNVNEIDNPTYKITDFLTKLLFRSQLNISLLPLVTGRAKDITGSIKISKGCLPYFDNLVVDEKEYVYNITKDSNIKIYYR
;
A
#
# COMPACT_ATOMS: atom_id res chain seq x y z
N MET A 1 10.59 -3.59 -31.80
CA MET A 1 10.49 -2.26 -31.16
C MET A 1 11.35 -2.30 -29.92
N SER A 2 12.36 -1.46 -29.78
CA SER A 2 13.13 -1.33 -28.55
C SER A 2 12.18 -0.70 -27.50
N GLN A 3 11.72 -1.48 -26.56
CA GLN A 3 10.94 -0.94 -25.44
C GLN A 3 11.91 -0.14 -24.56
N THR A 4 11.78 1.18 -24.60
CA THR A 4 12.50 2.06 -23.70
C THR A 4 11.89 1.95 -22.31
N ASN A 5 12.74 1.85 -21.28
CA ASN A 5 12.29 1.90 -19.90
C ASN A 5 11.54 3.22 -19.66
N GLN A 6 10.41 3.15 -18.97
CA GLN A 6 9.55 4.30 -18.68
C GLN A 6 9.60 4.63 -17.19
N ASP A 7 9.49 5.90 -16.87
CA ASP A 7 9.32 6.35 -15.50
C ASP A 7 7.87 6.13 -15.04
N LEU A 8 7.70 5.51 -13.88
CA LEU A 8 6.41 5.32 -13.27
C LEU A 8 5.93 6.65 -12.65
N THR A 9 4.70 7.03 -12.97
CA THR A 9 4.03 8.21 -12.39
C THR A 9 2.59 7.87 -12.03
N PHE A 10 2.05 8.49 -10.98
CA PHE A 10 0.65 8.30 -10.57
C PHE A 10 -0.22 9.50 -10.89
N PHE A 11 0.39 10.66 -11.04
CA PHE A 11 -0.31 11.92 -11.27
C PHE A 11 0.18 12.62 -12.54
N LYS A 12 -0.67 13.46 -13.11
CA LYS A 12 -0.31 14.24 -14.29
C LYS A 12 0.80 15.28 -14.07
N ASP A 13 1.14 15.56 -12.81
CA ASP A 13 2.32 16.36 -12.44
C ASP A 13 3.62 15.53 -12.41
N HIS A 14 3.58 14.32 -12.97
CA HIS A 14 4.69 13.37 -13.08
C HIS A 14 5.24 12.88 -11.74
N THR A 15 4.47 12.96 -10.66
CA THR A 15 4.87 12.48 -9.33
C THR A 15 4.29 11.10 -9.01
N LEU A 16 4.89 10.43 -7.99
CA LEU A 16 4.35 9.24 -7.32
C LEU A 16 3.51 9.66 -6.11
N ILE A 17 4.06 10.55 -5.30
CA ILE A 17 3.34 11.22 -4.22
C ILE A 17 3.51 12.72 -4.46
N SER A 18 2.41 13.40 -4.78
CA SER A 18 2.46 14.82 -5.10
C SER A 18 2.78 15.66 -3.85
N GLU A 19 3.59 16.70 -4.03
CA GLU A 19 3.87 17.67 -2.96
C GLU A 19 2.60 18.33 -2.42
N LYS A 20 1.55 18.45 -3.24
CA LYS A 20 0.24 18.93 -2.81
C LYS A 20 -0.39 18.05 -1.72
N ILE A 21 -0.15 16.74 -1.77
CA ILE A 21 -0.56 15.80 -0.73
C ILE A 21 0.23 16.06 0.56
N LEU A 22 1.57 16.14 0.45
CA LEU A 22 2.46 16.24 1.60
C LEU A 22 2.35 17.58 2.32
N THR A 23 2.05 18.66 1.61
CA THR A 23 1.92 20.02 2.17
C THR A 23 0.49 20.40 2.51
N GLY A 24 -0.48 19.68 1.95
CA GLY A 24 -1.91 19.95 2.10
C GLY A 24 -2.45 19.74 3.52
N ARG A 25 -3.70 20.09 3.71
CA ARG A 25 -4.44 19.90 4.98
C ARG A 25 -5.41 18.70 4.91
N ASN A 26 -5.58 18.15 3.71
CA ASN A 26 -6.48 17.03 3.48
C ASN A 26 -5.76 15.71 3.71
N SER A 27 -6.54 14.72 4.11
CA SER A 27 -6.07 13.33 4.26
C SER A 27 -6.56 12.51 3.07
N TYR A 28 -5.69 11.73 2.48
CA TYR A 28 -5.98 10.93 1.29
C TYR A 28 -5.76 9.43 1.56
N LEU A 29 -6.55 8.61 0.89
CA LEU A 29 -6.47 7.16 0.96
C LEU A 29 -6.06 6.58 -0.38
N THR A 30 -4.98 5.82 -0.40
CA THR A 30 -4.50 5.05 -1.55
C THR A 30 -4.59 3.56 -1.24
N THR A 31 -5.07 2.77 -2.19
CA THR A 31 -5.04 1.32 -2.09
C THR A 31 -4.04 0.73 -3.07
N ILE A 32 -3.21 -0.19 -2.58
CA ILE A 32 -2.35 -1.04 -3.40
C ILE A 32 -2.85 -2.47 -3.23
N THR A 33 -3.40 -3.03 -4.30
CA THR A 33 -3.83 -4.43 -4.29
C THR A 33 -2.89 -5.28 -5.13
N HIS A 34 -2.62 -6.49 -4.68
CA HIS A 34 -1.79 -7.43 -5.41
C HIS A 34 -2.38 -8.84 -5.37
N THR A 35 -1.95 -9.69 -6.29
CA THR A 35 -2.32 -11.11 -6.30
C THR A 35 -1.07 -11.97 -6.19
N GLN A 36 -1.26 -13.26 -5.89
CA GLN A 36 -0.18 -14.23 -5.81
C GLN A 36 0.71 -14.18 -7.07
N GLY A 37 2.01 -14.14 -6.87
CA GLY A 37 3.00 -14.00 -7.95
C GLY A 37 3.34 -12.56 -8.34
N THR A 38 2.66 -11.55 -7.76
CA THR A 38 2.98 -10.14 -7.97
C THR A 38 3.30 -9.47 -6.63
N SER A 39 4.59 -9.44 -6.26
CA SER A 39 5.01 -8.80 -5.01
C SER A 39 4.94 -7.26 -5.13
N PRO A 40 4.29 -6.56 -4.18
CA PRO A 40 4.25 -5.09 -4.16
C PRO A 40 5.52 -4.46 -3.59
N ASN A 41 6.47 -5.24 -3.07
CA ASN A 41 7.58 -4.74 -2.25
C ASN A 41 8.46 -3.70 -2.98
N TRP A 42 8.74 -3.91 -4.26
CA TRP A 42 9.52 -2.97 -5.06
C TRP A 42 8.85 -1.58 -5.14
N LEU A 43 7.52 -1.58 -5.30
CA LEU A 43 6.72 -0.37 -5.36
C LEU A 43 6.67 0.31 -3.98
N VAL A 44 6.38 -0.46 -2.94
CA VAL A 44 6.30 0.03 -1.56
C VAL A 44 7.64 0.65 -1.12
N ASN A 45 8.76 -0.02 -1.41
CA ASN A 45 10.10 0.50 -1.10
C ASN A 45 10.37 1.82 -1.84
N SER A 46 9.98 1.92 -3.11
CA SER A 46 10.15 3.16 -3.89
C SER A 46 9.25 4.30 -3.38
N LEU A 47 8.04 3.99 -2.89
CA LEU A 47 7.18 4.99 -2.25
C LEU A 47 7.74 5.45 -0.89
N ILE A 48 8.33 4.55 -0.10
CA ILE A 48 9.03 4.90 1.14
C ILE A 48 10.22 5.81 0.82
N GLU A 49 11.03 5.47 -0.20
CA GLU A 49 12.13 6.29 -0.69
C GLU A 49 11.63 7.69 -1.08
N ASN A 50 10.53 7.76 -1.83
CA ASN A 50 9.95 9.03 -2.26
C ASN A 50 9.51 9.91 -1.07
N CYS A 51 8.91 9.32 -0.05
CA CYS A 51 8.52 10.05 1.16
C CYS A 51 9.72 10.57 1.95
N LEU A 52 10.75 9.73 2.16
CA LEU A 52 11.84 10.03 3.07
C LEU A 52 12.90 10.95 2.45
N ILE A 53 13.25 10.73 1.17
CA ILE A 53 14.34 11.44 0.51
C ILE A 53 13.94 12.20 -0.76
N GLY A 54 12.74 11.97 -1.28
CA GLY A 54 12.17 12.68 -2.42
C GLY A 54 12.46 12.03 -3.77
N THR A 55 13.23 10.94 -3.83
CA THR A 55 13.56 10.19 -5.04
C THR A 55 12.81 8.87 -5.11
N ALA A 56 12.81 8.20 -6.24
CA ALA A 56 12.32 6.84 -6.43
C ALA A 56 13.17 6.15 -7.51
N SER A 57 14.44 6.02 -7.22
CA SER A 57 15.52 5.71 -8.17
C SER A 57 15.30 4.45 -9.00
N LEU A 58 14.60 3.46 -8.45
CA LEU A 58 14.29 2.19 -9.15
C LEU A 58 13.23 2.32 -10.24
N ILE A 59 12.29 3.26 -10.10
CA ILE A 59 11.08 3.31 -10.92
C ILE A 59 10.82 4.65 -11.59
N ASN A 60 11.49 5.70 -11.13
CA ASN A 60 11.43 7.02 -11.73
C ASN A 60 12.74 7.77 -11.41
N GLN A 61 13.61 7.87 -12.42
CA GLN A 61 14.94 8.45 -12.25
C GLN A 61 14.95 9.98 -12.25
N GLU A 62 13.91 10.59 -12.84
CA GLU A 62 13.79 12.04 -12.93
C GLU A 62 13.11 12.66 -11.70
N LEU A 63 12.46 11.82 -10.87
CA LEU A 63 11.69 12.28 -9.72
C LEU A 63 12.59 12.89 -8.63
N LYS A 64 12.30 14.13 -8.28
CA LYS A 64 12.97 14.86 -7.19
C LYS A 64 11.97 15.75 -6.46
N ASN A 65 11.27 15.17 -5.49
CA ASN A 65 10.40 15.97 -4.61
C ASN A 65 11.26 16.77 -3.62
N THR A 66 10.93 18.03 -3.43
CA THR A 66 11.60 18.89 -2.44
C THR A 66 11.06 18.67 -1.04
N THR A 67 9.76 18.37 -0.94
CA THR A 67 9.08 18.10 0.32
C THR A 67 9.27 16.63 0.72
N LYS A 68 9.75 16.45 1.95
CA LYS A 68 9.92 15.13 2.59
C LYS A 68 8.86 14.94 3.66
N SER A 69 8.56 13.69 3.99
CA SER A 69 7.58 13.35 5.01
C SER A 69 8.11 12.26 5.92
N LYS A 70 7.64 12.23 7.17
CA LYS A 70 7.83 11.08 8.04
C LYS A 70 6.99 9.91 7.53
N VAL A 71 7.53 8.72 7.68
CA VAL A 71 6.86 7.47 7.31
C VAL A 71 6.56 6.66 8.55
N VAL A 72 5.31 6.26 8.72
CA VAL A 72 4.91 5.25 9.70
C VAL A 72 4.50 4.01 8.94
N PHE A 73 5.19 2.90 9.18
CA PHE A 73 4.92 1.63 8.52
C PHE A 73 4.37 0.62 9.53
N ILE A 74 3.13 0.20 9.32
CA ILE A 74 2.43 -0.79 10.16
C ILE A 74 2.34 -2.08 9.37
N SER A 75 2.95 -3.15 9.84
CA SER A 75 2.95 -4.43 9.13
C SER A 75 2.30 -5.54 9.96
N PHE A 76 1.37 -6.25 9.31
CA PHE A 76 0.78 -7.50 9.80
C PHE A 76 1.40 -8.74 9.11
N LEU A 77 2.33 -8.55 8.16
CA LEU A 77 2.85 -9.63 7.32
C LEU A 77 4.35 -9.85 7.47
N HIS A 78 5.14 -8.79 7.68
CA HIS A 78 6.59 -8.87 7.78
C HIS A 78 7.12 -8.08 8.98
N ASN A 79 8.26 -8.49 9.51
CA ASN A 79 8.96 -7.77 10.57
C ASN A 79 9.83 -6.61 10.02
N LYS A 80 10.36 -5.78 10.91
CA LYS A 80 11.20 -4.63 10.57
C LYS A 80 12.45 -5.01 9.76
N ASP A 81 13.10 -6.12 10.11
CA ASP A 81 14.34 -6.56 9.47
C ASP A 81 14.15 -6.90 7.99
N TYR A 82 12.98 -7.41 7.64
CA TYR A 82 12.61 -7.67 6.25
C TYR A 82 12.68 -6.38 5.41
N TYR A 83 12.08 -5.29 5.90
CA TYR A 83 12.09 -4.00 5.20
C TYR A 83 13.46 -3.36 5.17
N ILE A 84 14.20 -3.38 6.29
CA ILE A 84 15.57 -2.87 6.36
C ILE A 84 16.45 -3.56 5.30
N LYS A 85 16.40 -4.90 5.21
CA LYS A 85 17.20 -5.66 4.25
C LYS A 85 16.82 -5.34 2.80
N ASN A 86 15.53 -5.24 2.51
CA ASN A 86 15.06 -4.98 1.15
C ASN A 86 15.35 -3.54 0.71
N CYS A 87 15.11 -2.56 1.55
CA CYS A 87 15.41 -1.15 1.24
C CYS A 87 16.92 -0.89 1.10
N ARG A 88 17.76 -1.54 1.93
CA ARG A 88 19.21 -1.42 1.84
C ARG A 88 19.77 -1.93 0.51
N LYS A 89 19.18 -2.96 -0.09
CA LYS A 89 19.57 -3.42 -1.44
C LYS A 89 19.39 -2.33 -2.49
N ASN A 90 18.45 -1.42 -2.27
CA ASN A 90 18.14 -0.31 -3.16
C ASN A 90 18.82 1.01 -2.71
N GLY A 91 19.76 0.93 -1.77
CA GLY A 91 20.50 2.09 -1.28
C GLY A 91 19.74 2.95 -0.26
N LEU A 92 18.55 2.53 0.19
CA LEU A 92 17.77 3.26 1.19
C LEU A 92 18.04 2.70 2.60
N ASP A 93 18.49 3.56 3.51
CA ASP A 93 18.67 3.23 4.91
C ASP A 93 17.42 3.64 5.72
N LEU A 94 16.77 2.66 6.36
CA LEU A 94 15.60 2.85 7.21
C LEU A 94 15.95 3.02 8.70
N THR A 95 17.19 3.32 9.03
CA THR A 95 17.60 3.61 10.41
C THR A 95 17.29 5.07 10.83
N ASP A 96 16.85 5.89 9.88
CA ASP A 96 16.47 7.28 10.12
C ASP A 96 15.30 7.39 11.12
N SER A 97 15.36 8.42 11.97
CA SER A 97 14.28 8.80 12.92
C SER A 97 12.96 9.19 12.23
N ASN A 98 13.00 9.47 10.93
CA ASN A 98 11.80 9.75 10.12
C ASN A 98 11.05 8.49 9.66
N PHE A 99 11.60 7.29 9.91
CA PHE A 99 10.95 6.02 9.64
C PHE A 99 10.58 5.31 10.94
N ILE A 100 9.27 5.23 11.21
CA ILE A 100 8.71 4.56 12.38
C ILE A 100 8.08 3.24 11.91
N PHE A 101 8.50 2.13 12.50
CA PHE A 101 7.96 0.80 12.18
C PHE A 101 7.16 0.25 13.35
N VAL A 102 5.93 -0.18 13.07
CA VAL A 102 5.04 -0.85 14.03
C VAL A 102 4.91 -2.31 13.62
N ASP A 103 5.50 -3.20 14.41
CA ASP A 103 5.56 -4.64 14.13
C ASP A 103 4.36 -5.35 14.78
N TYR A 104 3.30 -5.54 14.01
CA TYR A 104 2.20 -6.40 14.40
C TYR A 104 2.38 -7.85 13.93
N PHE A 105 3.27 -8.10 12.98
CA PHE A 105 3.56 -9.46 12.55
C PHE A 105 4.05 -10.35 13.71
N THR A 106 4.98 -9.84 14.52
CA THR A 106 5.52 -10.58 15.67
C THR A 106 4.66 -10.47 16.94
N THR A 107 3.93 -9.36 17.12
CA THR A 107 3.29 -9.05 18.40
C THR A 107 1.78 -9.23 18.43
N LEU A 108 1.11 -9.38 17.26
CA LEU A 108 -0.34 -9.37 17.17
C LEU A 108 -1.03 -10.35 18.13
N PHE A 109 -0.71 -11.64 18.04
CA PHE A 109 -1.36 -12.68 18.84
C PHE A 109 -0.59 -13.05 20.12
N SER A 110 0.67 -12.63 20.22
CA SER A 110 1.46 -12.85 21.44
C SER A 110 1.17 -11.82 22.53
N GLU A 111 0.87 -10.57 22.13
CA GLU A 111 0.76 -9.45 23.07
C GLU A 111 -0.51 -8.62 22.91
N LYS A 112 -1.01 -8.42 21.68
CA LYS A 112 -2.04 -7.41 21.40
C LYS A 112 -3.45 -7.98 21.45
N ILE A 113 -3.71 -9.10 20.77
CA ILE A 113 -5.00 -9.78 20.76
C ILE A 113 -4.85 -11.10 21.52
N LYS A 114 -5.11 -11.05 22.83
CA LYS A 114 -4.97 -12.21 23.71
C LYS A 114 -6.22 -13.09 23.76
N ASN A 115 -7.38 -12.50 23.46
CA ASN A 115 -8.65 -13.19 23.48
C ASN A 115 -9.51 -12.74 22.30
N THR A 116 -9.92 -13.67 21.45
CA THR A 116 -10.75 -13.41 20.28
C THR A 116 -12.15 -12.86 20.62
N SER A 117 -12.66 -13.09 21.83
CA SER A 117 -13.92 -12.53 22.29
C SER A 117 -13.91 -11.00 22.47
N ASN A 118 -12.75 -10.40 22.69
CA ASN A 118 -12.56 -8.96 22.85
C ASN A 118 -11.88 -8.31 21.64
N ALA A 119 -11.86 -9.00 20.50
CA ALA A 119 -11.09 -8.58 19.33
C ALA A 119 -11.46 -7.18 18.82
N ILE A 120 -12.70 -6.72 18.96
CA ILE A 120 -13.13 -5.38 18.55
C ILE A 120 -12.40 -4.32 19.39
N GLU A 121 -12.40 -4.46 20.72
CA GLU A 121 -11.75 -3.51 21.62
C GLU A 121 -10.23 -3.51 21.41
N ASP A 122 -9.63 -4.69 21.30
CA ASP A 122 -8.19 -4.84 21.06
C ASP A 122 -7.80 -4.27 19.69
N THR A 123 -8.61 -4.49 18.65
CA THR A 123 -8.39 -3.88 17.32
C THR A 123 -8.46 -2.36 17.39
N ASN A 124 -9.41 -1.77 18.12
CA ASN A 124 -9.47 -0.33 18.32
C ASN A 124 -8.18 0.22 18.95
N LYS A 125 -7.60 -0.51 19.91
CA LYS A 125 -6.31 -0.14 20.53
C LYS A 125 -5.14 -0.24 19.56
N LEU A 126 -5.13 -1.22 18.62
CA LEU A 126 -4.08 -1.35 17.60
C LEU A 126 -3.97 -0.10 16.72
N PHE A 127 -5.09 0.52 16.40
CA PHE A 127 -5.13 1.70 15.52
C PHE A 127 -5.15 3.03 16.28
N ASP A 128 -5.17 3.01 17.62
CA ASP A 128 -5.05 4.25 18.41
C ASP A 128 -3.59 4.64 18.62
N LEU A 129 -2.91 4.87 17.51
CA LEU A 129 -1.50 5.22 17.45
C LEU A 129 -1.30 6.74 17.53
N GLN A 130 -0.19 7.13 18.14
CA GLN A 130 0.33 8.50 18.06
C GLN A 130 1.06 8.67 16.72
N ILE A 131 0.38 9.28 15.78
CA ILE A 131 0.92 9.52 14.43
C ILE A 131 1.54 10.91 14.39
N PRO A 132 2.81 11.06 13.96
CA PRO A 132 3.41 12.37 13.78
C PRO A 132 2.64 13.19 12.74
N GLU A 133 2.53 14.48 12.96
CA GLU A 133 1.90 15.39 12.01
C GLU A 133 2.58 15.30 10.62
N LYS A 134 1.79 15.47 9.58
CA LYS A 134 2.24 15.45 8.17
C LYS A 134 3.02 14.19 7.78
N SER A 135 2.65 13.04 8.35
CA SER A 135 3.23 11.75 8.00
C SER A 135 2.42 11.02 6.92
N VAL A 136 3.11 10.18 6.16
CA VAL A 136 2.52 9.16 5.30
C VAL A 136 2.53 7.84 6.05
N VAL A 137 1.37 7.20 6.13
CA VAL A 137 1.21 5.93 6.83
C VAL A 137 1.01 4.81 5.82
N PHE A 138 1.80 3.77 5.93
CA PHE A 138 1.64 2.52 5.19
C PHE A 138 1.07 1.46 6.13
N ILE A 139 0.10 0.71 5.65
CA ILE A 139 -0.43 -0.47 6.37
C ILE A 139 -0.38 -1.67 5.44
N GLU A 140 0.36 -2.67 5.85
CA GLU A 140 0.50 -3.91 5.10
C GLU A 140 -0.38 -5.00 5.69
N SER A 141 -1.21 -5.59 4.84
CA SER A 141 -2.07 -6.74 5.09
C SER A 141 -2.98 -6.63 6.33
N PRO A 142 -3.73 -5.51 6.50
CA PRO A 142 -4.65 -5.39 7.64
C PRO A 142 -5.79 -6.41 7.60
N GLU A 143 -6.09 -6.99 6.45
CA GLU A 143 -7.08 -8.05 6.26
C GLU A 143 -6.78 -9.33 7.07
N VAL A 144 -5.56 -9.49 7.57
CA VAL A 144 -5.20 -10.55 8.53
C VAL A 144 -6.17 -10.59 9.71
N LEU A 145 -6.62 -9.43 10.18
CA LEU A 145 -7.56 -9.32 11.28
C LEU A 145 -8.94 -9.92 10.95
N LEU A 146 -9.38 -9.87 9.68
CA LEU A 146 -10.71 -10.34 9.26
C LEU A 146 -10.82 -11.86 9.23
N TYR A 147 -9.74 -12.57 8.90
CA TYR A 147 -9.77 -14.03 8.88
C TYR A 147 -9.22 -14.69 10.14
N SER A 148 -8.56 -13.93 11.00
CA SER A 148 -7.97 -14.44 12.24
C SER A 148 -8.73 -14.06 13.51
N THR A 149 -9.74 -13.19 13.39
CA THR A 149 -10.57 -12.75 14.51
C THR A 149 -12.05 -12.68 14.12
N ASN A 150 -12.92 -12.36 15.10
CA ASN A 150 -14.36 -12.22 14.87
C ASN A 150 -14.79 -10.80 14.41
N ILE A 151 -13.85 -9.87 14.17
CA ILE A 151 -14.20 -8.53 13.68
C ILE A 151 -14.80 -8.60 12.26
N ILE A 152 -15.64 -7.63 11.94
CA ILE A 152 -16.22 -7.48 10.61
C ILE A 152 -15.48 -6.39 9.81
N SER A 153 -15.76 -6.35 8.52
CA SER A 153 -15.14 -5.38 7.60
C SER A 153 -15.37 -3.92 8.02
N ASP A 154 -16.55 -3.61 8.57
CA ASP A 154 -16.88 -2.26 9.01
C ASP A 154 -16.05 -1.81 10.22
N ASP A 155 -15.77 -2.71 11.16
CA ASP A 155 -14.91 -2.42 12.31
C ASP A 155 -13.49 -2.06 11.86
N LEU A 156 -12.93 -2.87 10.95
CA LEU A 156 -11.60 -2.61 10.40
C LEU A 156 -11.58 -1.29 9.62
N LEU A 157 -12.54 -1.11 8.72
CA LEU A 157 -12.62 0.09 7.88
C LEU A 157 -12.77 1.37 8.72
N PHE A 158 -13.61 1.33 9.76
CA PHE A 158 -13.80 2.45 10.69
C PHE A 158 -12.47 2.88 11.33
N ASN A 159 -11.68 1.92 11.82
CA ASN A 159 -10.37 2.17 12.41
C ASN A 159 -9.38 2.76 11.41
N LEU A 160 -9.35 2.24 10.17
CA LEU A 160 -8.49 2.76 9.11
C LEU A 160 -8.87 4.20 8.72
N ILE A 161 -10.16 4.52 8.63
CA ILE A 161 -10.62 5.88 8.34
C ILE A 161 -10.29 6.83 9.50
N LYS A 162 -10.44 6.38 10.76
CA LYS A 162 -10.04 7.16 11.93
C LYS A 162 -8.54 7.47 11.90
N LEU A 163 -7.73 6.48 11.54
CA LEU A 163 -6.29 6.66 11.38
C LEU A 163 -5.95 7.60 10.21
N ASN A 164 -6.63 7.44 9.05
CA ASN A 164 -6.41 8.30 7.89
C ASN A 164 -6.57 9.79 8.23
N ARG A 165 -7.55 10.15 9.06
CA ARG A 165 -7.77 11.55 9.49
C ARG A 165 -6.60 12.16 10.25
N LYS A 166 -5.68 11.34 10.77
CA LYS A 166 -4.47 11.78 11.50
C LYS A 166 -3.24 11.90 10.57
N THR A 167 -3.37 11.58 9.28
CA THR A 167 -2.27 11.47 8.31
C THR A 167 -2.47 12.39 7.13
N THR A 168 -1.44 12.68 6.35
CA THR A 168 -1.59 13.32 5.04
C THR A 168 -2.00 12.30 3.98
N GLN A 169 -1.48 11.08 4.08
CA GLN A 169 -1.84 9.98 3.20
C GLN A 169 -1.75 8.66 3.94
N LEU A 170 -2.79 7.85 3.80
CA LEU A 170 -2.82 6.46 4.22
C LEU A 170 -2.72 5.58 2.97
N ILE A 171 -1.75 4.69 2.94
CA ILE A 171 -1.52 3.72 1.86
C ILE A 171 -1.76 2.33 2.43
N ILE A 172 -2.80 1.67 1.94
CA ILE A 172 -3.16 0.31 2.37
C ILE A 172 -2.72 -0.67 1.30
N ILE A 173 -1.91 -1.64 1.70
CA ILE A 173 -1.41 -2.73 0.86
C ILE A 173 -2.14 -4.00 1.26
N SER A 174 -2.88 -4.60 0.33
CA SER A 174 -3.75 -5.75 0.61
C SER A 174 -3.71 -6.78 -0.50
N SER A 175 -3.80 -8.07 -0.12
CA SER A 175 -3.93 -9.16 -1.10
C SER A 175 -5.33 -9.19 -1.70
N LYS A 176 -5.39 -9.47 -3.00
CA LYS A 176 -6.63 -9.70 -3.77
C LYS A 176 -6.59 -11.07 -4.44
N ASP A 177 -6.09 -12.07 -3.76
CA ASP A 177 -6.02 -13.42 -4.30
C ASP A 177 -7.43 -14.02 -4.52
N SER A 178 -7.60 -14.76 -5.60
CA SER A 178 -8.89 -15.37 -5.94
C SER A 178 -9.43 -16.32 -4.88
N ASN A 179 -8.55 -16.86 -4.05
CA ASN A 179 -8.94 -17.72 -2.92
C ASN A 179 -9.46 -16.92 -1.71
N LEU A 180 -9.22 -15.62 -1.67
CA LEU A 180 -9.60 -14.72 -0.58
C LEU A 180 -10.77 -13.82 -0.95
N VAL A 181 -11.11 -13.70 -2.23
CA VAL A 181 -12.12 -12.78 -2.75
C VAL A 181 -13.14 -13.56 -3.56
N ASP A 182 -14.38 -13.60 -3.11
CA ASP A 182 -15.50 -14.19 -3.83
C ASP A 182 -16.77 -13.36 -3.63
N TYR A 183 -17.30 -12.84 -4.74
CA TYR A 183 -18.50 -12.00 -4.73
C TYR A 183 -19.81 -12.80 -4.63
N ASN A 184 -19.74 -14.13 -4.68
CA ASN A 184 -20.91 -15.01 -4.58
C ASN A 184 -21.20 -15.48 -3.13
N VAL A 185 -20.24 -15.27 -2.22
CA VAL A 185 -20.41 -15.64 -0.80
C VAL A 185 -21.22 -14.56 -0.08
N ASN A 186 -22.32 -14.95 0.55
CA ASN A 186 -23.24 -14.02 1.25
C ASN A 186 -23.24 -14.22 2.78
N GLU A 187 -22.45 -15.14 3.31
CA GLU A 187 -22.37 -15.42 4.74
C GLU A 187 -21.45 -14.41 5.42
N ILE A 188 -21.99 -13.58 6.30
CA ILE A 188 -21.30 -12.46 6.96
C ILE A 188 -20.08 -12.93 7.77
N ASP A 189 -20.15 -14.10 8.39
CA ASP A 189 -19.07 -14.66 9.20
C ASP A 189 -17.98 -15.37 8.37
N ASN A 190 -18.22 -15.58 7.08
CA ASN A 190 -17.26 -16.19 6.20
C ASN A 190 -16.08 -15.23 5.96
N PRO A 191 -14.84 -15.66 6.22
CA PRO A 191 -13.65 -14.80 5.99
C PRO A 191 -13.56 -14.24 4.57
N THR A 192 -13.93 -15.02 3.56
CA THR A 192 -13.92 -14.58 2.15
C THR A 192 -14.92 -13.45 1.93
N TYR A 193 -16.13 -13.53 2.52
CA TYR A 193 -17.08 -12.43 2.49
C TYR A 193 -16.52 -11.18 3.16
N LYS A 194 -15.96 -11.31 4.38
CA LYS A 194 -15.39 -10.19 5.12
C LYS A 194 -14.29 -9.46 4.33
N ILE A 195 -13.41 -10.21 3.69
CA ILE A 195 -12.32 -9.63 2.88
C ILE A 195 -12.87 -8.98 1.62
N THR A 196 -13.79 -9.63 0.91
CA THR A 196 -14.42 -9.10 -0.29
C THR A 196 -15.17 -7.80 -0.01
N ASP A 197 -15.96 -7.78 1.06
CA ASP A 197 -16.71 -6.60 1.52
C ASP A 197 -15.75 -5.47 1.95
N PHE A 198 -14.70 -5.80 2.70
CA PHE A 198 -13.67 -4.85 3.10
C PHE A 198 -12.99 -4.19 1.90
N LEU A 199 -12.48 -4.99 0.95
CA LEU A 199 -11.80 -4.48 -0.24
C LEU A 199 -12.73 -3.63 -1.10
N THR A 200 -13.98 -4.05 -1.26
CA THR A 200 -14.97 -3.29 -2.00
C THR A 200 -15.22 -1.93 -1.35
N LYS A 201 -15.49 -1.89 -0.05
CA LYS A 201 -15.70 -0.65 0.70
C LYS A 201 -14.47 0.25 0.70
N LEU A 202 -13.27 -0.34 0.77
CA LEU A 202 -12.00 0.38 0.74
C LEU A 202 -11.80 1.08 -0.61
N LEU A 203 -12.05 0.38 -1.73
CA LEU A 203 -11.97 0.94 -3.08
C LEU A 203 -12.94 2.12 -3.27
N PHE A 204 -14.15 2.04 -2.72
CA PHE A 204 -15.11 3.15 -2.78
C PHE A 204 -14.70 4.39 -1.96
N ARG A 205 -13.77 4.25 -1.02
CA ARG A 205 -13.30 5.35 -0.17
C ARG A 205 -11.92 5.88 -0.54
N SER A 206 -11.28 5.27 -1.51
CA SER A 206 -9.95 5.67 -1.97
C SER A 206 -10.00 6.80 -3.00
N GLN A 207 -8.93 7.57 -3.08
CA GLN A 207 -8.65 8.54 -4.14
C GLN A 207 -7.80 7.95 -5.26
N LEU A 208 -6.94 6.96 -4.93
CA LEU A 208 -6.05 6.31 -5.87
C LEU A 208 -6.06 4.79 -5.64
N ASN A 209 -6.21 4.03 -6.72
CA ASN A 209 -6.14 2.59 -6.71
C ASN A 209 -5.00 2.11 -7.61
N ILE A 210 -4.12 1.30 -7.05
CA ILE A 210 -3.01 0.66 -7.75
C ILE A 210 -3.19 -0.85 -7.65
N SER A 211 -3.19 -1.53 -8.78
CA SER A 211 -3.37 -2.98 -8.82
C SER A 211 -2.19 -3.63 -9.53
N LEU A 212 -1.52 -4.56 -8.83
CA LEU A 212 -0.49 -5.41 -9.40
C LEU A 212 -1.12 -6.76 -9.76
N LEU A 213 -1.03 -7.11 -11.03
CA LEU A 213 -1.70 -8.29 -11.59
C LEU A 213 -0.70 -9.15 -12.36
N PRO A 214 -0.85 -10.48 -12.33
CA PRO A 214 -0.10 -11.35 -13.23
C PRO A 214 -0.54 -11.10 -14.67
N LEU A 215 0.27 -11.51 -15.61
CA LEU A 215 -0.12 -11.46 -17.03
C LEU A 215 -1.28 -12.41 -17.30
N VAL A 216 -2.29 -11.94 -18.02
CA VAL A 216 -3.45 -12.76 -18.45
C VAL A 216 -3.01 -13.95 -19.29
N THR A 217 -1.93 -13.80 -20.06
CA THR A 217 -1.35 -14.85 -20.93
C THR A 217 -0.48 -15.85 -20.18
N GLY A 218 -0.36 -15.71 -18.84
CA GLY A 218 0.53 -16.53 -18.04
C GLY A 218 1.95 -15.97 -17.94
N ARG A 219 2.91 -16.79 -17.52
CA ARG A 219 4.29 -16.35 -17.29
C ARG A 219 5.00 -16.04 -18.61
N ALA A 220 5.60 -14.86 -18.70
CA ALA A 220 6.52 -14.51 -19.79
C ALA A 220 7.96 -14.43 -19.26
N LYS A 221 8.94 -14.64 -20.15
CA LYS A 221 10.36 -14.65 -19.78
C LYS A 221 10.84 -13.26 -19.31
N ASP A 222 10.32 -12.22 -19.94
CA ASP A 222 10.83 -10.85 -19.79
C ASP A 222 9.78 -9.89 -19.17
N ILE A 223 8.67 -10.41 -18.65
CA ILE A 223 7.63 -9.63 -17.99
C ILE A 223 7.16 -10.37 -16.75
N THR A 224 7.21 -9.70 -15.59
CA THR A 224 6.77 -10.28 -14.32
C THR A 224 5.26 -10.10 -14.11
N GLY A 225 4.71 -8.95 -14.50
CA GLY A 225 3.31 -8.62 -14.31
C GLY A 225 2.92 -7.28 -14.91
N SER A 226 1.70 -6.84 -14.62
CA SER A 226 1.20 -5.52 -14.95
C SER A 226 0.88 -4.72 -13.69
N ILE A 227 0.99 -3.40 -13.81
CA ILE A 227 0.55 -2.44 -12.81
C ILE A 227 -0.49 -1.52 -13.44
N LYS A 228 -1.67 -1.46 -12.84
CA LYS A 228 -2.74 -0.59 -13.27
C LYS A 228 -2.94 0.52 -12.25
N ILE A 229 -2.91 1.75 -12.72
CA ILE A 229 -3.16 2.96 -11.95
C ILE A 229 -4.53 3.49 -12.36
N SER A 230 -5.41 3.69 -11.40
CA SER A 230 -6.75 4.22 -11.63
C SER A 230 -7.14 5.20 -10.54
N LYS A 231 -7.92 6.20 -10.90
CA LYS A 231 -8.56 7.07 -9.91
C LYS A 231 -9.50 6.25 -9.03
N GLY A 232 -9.58 6.63 -7.76
CA GLY A 232 -10.57 6.11 -6.83
C GLY A 232 -11.94 6.75 -7.02
N CYS A 233 -12.90 6.36 -6.19
CA CYS A 233 -14.25 6.94 -6.22
C CYS A 233 -14.30 8.34 -5.60
N LEU A 234 -13.39 8.66 -4.68
CA LEU A 234 -13.29 9.99 -4.09
C LEU A 234 -12.29 10.86 -4.88
N PRO A 235 -12.60 12.14 -5.08
CA PRO A 235 -11.70 13.05 -5.80
C PRO A 235 -10.53 13.47 -4.90
N TYR A 236 -9.42 13.86 -5.54
CA TYR A 236 -8.41 14.71 -4.93
C TYR A 236 -8.87 16.17 -4.95
N PHE A 237 -8.43 16.92 -3.93
CA PHE A 237 -8.55 18.38 -3.93
C PHE A 237 -7.36 19.03 -4.64
N ASP A 238 -7.38 20.36 -4.76
CA ASP A 238 -6.27 21.19 -5.28
C ASP A 238 -5.86 20.88 -6.72
N ASN A 239 -6.82 20.47 -7.57
CA ASN A 239 -6.57 20.15 -8.98
C ASN A 239 -5.50 19.07 -9.19
N LEU A 240 -5.36 18.15 -8.23
CA LEU A 240 -4.51 16.99 -8.39
C LEU A 240 -5.27 15.91 -9.19
N VAL A 241 -4.71 15.52 -10.33
CA VAL A 241 -5.33 14.60 -11.28
C VAL A 241 -4.50 13.32 -11.37
N VAL A 242 -5.15 12.18 -11.13
CA VAL A 242 -4.54 10.85 -11.33
C VAL A 242 -4.31 10.64 -12.83
N ASP A 243 -3.12 10.17 -13.17
CA ASP A 243 -2.76 9.77 -14.53
C ASP A 243 -3.06 8.27 -14.70
N GLU A 244 -4.30 7.98 -15.15
CA GLU A 244 -4.77 6.60 -15.28
C GLU A 244 -4.04 5.89 -16.41
N LYS A 245 -3.22 4.91 -16.06
CA LYS A 245 -2.36 4.16 -16.99
C LYS A 245 -2.24 2.70 -16.58
N GLU A 246 -1.87 1.90 -17.55
CA GLU A 246 -1.45 0.52 -17.34
C GLU A 246 -0.05 0.32 -17.90
N TYR A 247 0.82 -0.26 -17.09
CA TYR A 247 2.17 -0.61 -17.47
C TYR A 247 2.39 -2.11 -17.30
N VAL A 248 3.36 -2.65 -18.01
CA VAL A 248 3.93 -3.96 -17.69
C VAL A 248 5.31 -3.75 -17.08
N TYR A 249 5.69 -4.63 -16.17
CA TYR A 249 6.97 -4.52 -15.49
C TYR A 249 7.72 -5.85 -15.48
N ASN A 250 9.04 -5.76 -15.44
CA ASN A 250 9.93 -6.90 -15.26
C ASN A 250 10.83 -6.67 -14.04
N ILE A 251 10.86 -7.65 -13.16
CA ILE A 251 11.79 -7.70 -12.03
C ILE A 251 12.93 -8.63 -12.43
N THR A 252 14.13 -8.08 -12.61
CA THR A 252 15.30 -8.87 -12.95
C THR A 252 15.83 -9.63 -11.74
N LYS A 253 16.74 -10.59 -11.95
CA LYS A 253 17.39 -11.37 -10.88
C LYS A 253 18.16 -10.46 -9.90
N ASP A 254 18.68 -9.34 -10.39
CA ASP A 254 19.42 -8.34 -9.60
C ASP A 254 18.48 -7.34 -8.91
N SER A 255 17.18 -7.62 -8.87
CA SER A 255 16.16 -6.76 -8.28
C SER A 255 15.98 -5.39 -8.96
N ASN A 256 16.50 -5.20 -10.18
CA ASN A 256 16.21 -4.02 -10.99
C ASN A 256 14.81 -4.12 -11.58
N ILE A 257 14.14 -2.98 -11.66
CA ILE A 257 12.79 -2.86 -12.21
C ILE A 257 12.86 -2.20 -13.59
N LYS A 258 12.22 -2.83 -14.55
CA LYS A 258 12.01 -2.24 -15.87
C LYS A 258 10.51 -2.09 -16.10
N ILE A 259 10.09 -0.89 -16.51
CA ILE A 259 8.68 -0.54 -16.69
C ILE A 259 8.47 -0.14 -18.16
N TYR A 260 7.36 -0.61 -18.72
CA TYR A 260 7.02 -0.35 -20.10
C TYR A 260 5.54 0.00 -20.22
N TYR A 261 5.18 0.87 -21.16
CA TYR A 261 3.77 1.09 -21.52
C TYR A 261 3.16 -0.18 -22.11
N ARG A 262 1.91 -0.43 -21.78
CA ARG A 262 1.11 -1.47 -22.38
C ARG A 262 0.37 -0.95 -23.61
#